data_70fd1239299051c7b9bba2742bef6697
#
_entry.id   70fd1239299051c7b9bba2742bef6697
#
_cell.length_a   1.000
_cell.length_b   1.000
_cell.length_c   1.000
_cell.angle_alpha   90.00
_cell.angle_beta   90.00
_cell.angle_gamma   90.00
#
_symmetry.space_group_name_H-M   'P 1'
#
loop_
_entity.id
_entity.type
_entity.pdbx_description
1 polymer ?
#
loop_
_entity_poly.entity_id
_entity_poly.type
_entity_poly.pdbx_seq_one_letter_code
_entity_poly.pdbx_strand_id
1 'polypeptide(L)'
;MLNWAEEGFRVILEQNICSCETPLERVNPDILILVGITGWMDVKVIIDSFAKKHNLSQIIVVCDEKNPLGLSNQIRFLPSAVTPELLRSALRAIKEALTAAVPGDFSSGQVGQARDLLLQYAARVPSSRLVIARLCLEQPCQTPAASLRLEEAFRRYLNPEAFFYQESVFSYCFLLGLSAVSIRDQLQLIEYALRKLRGEAGTMLHCRAALFLSDLADPTSVVSEYETLLALEPQRFFCDDRPIISRALCEQSYAPLPDHAALSALQMELMQATLSGSGDKIIRLLHTLYRNNLKRSRDLKAFRVAEAQLREVLGCIYSISRRPMDSAPAQEPALWSIEDAMERQIHAFRRAIPLQSKESGSLSPLVLRTLELLTQRHDQTVYVSAIAAELGVTDSHLSRSFKQQLGIGIAEYIRYVRVYAAAAELCTGDARIRDVAEHHGFSDSKYFSKVFHQVLGLTPSQWLQRHAQSGAAQEVLA
;
A
#
# COMPACT_ATOMS: atom_id res chain seq x y z
N MET A 1 -34.59 25.88 5.80
CA MET A 1 -34.18 24.45 5.92
C MET A 1 -32.85 24.30 5.26
N LEU A 2 -31.93 23.60 5.90
CA LEU A 2 -30.63 23.26 5.28
C LEU A 2 -30.85 22.14 4.24
N ASN A 3 -30.36 22.34 3.03
CA ASN A 3 -30.36 21.28 2.00
C ASN A 3 -29.09 20.43 2.18
N TRP A 4 -29.19 19.39 3.00
CA TRP A 4 -28.08 18.52 3.37
C TRP A 4 -27.44 17.81 2.17
N ALA A 5 -28.23 17.51 1.12
CA ALA A 5 -27.73 16.87 -0.07
C ALA A 5 -26.78 17.78 -0.89
N GLU A 6 -27.06 19.09 -0.93
CA GLU A 6 -26.18 20.09 -1.57
C GLU A 6 -24.85 20.27 -0.81
N GLU A 7 -24.84 20.08 0.49
CA GLU A 7 -23.62 20.09 1.32
C GLU A 7 -22.88 18.74 1.29
N GLY A 8 -23.44 17.74 0.57
CA GLY A 8 -22.84 16.41 0.42
C GLY A 8 -22.99 15.49 1.64
N PHE A 9 -24.06 15.66 2.44
CA PHE A 9 -24.40 14.80 3.56
C PHE A 9 -25.67 13.98 3.30
N ARG A 10 -25.63 12.71 3.71
CA ARG A 10 -26.81 11.85 3.82
C ARG A 10 -27.25 11.80 5.28
N VAL A 11 -28.41 12.37 5.60
CA VAL A 11 -28.94 12.41 6.97
C VAL A 11 -29.83 11.20 7.24
N ILE A 12 -29.59 10.52 8.35
CA ILE A 12 -30.41 9.43 8.86
C ILE A 12 -30.90 9.88 10.25
N LEU A 13 -32.22 9.93 10.46
CA LEU A 13 -32.84 10.37 11.70
C LEU A 13 -33.32 9.14 12.49
N GLU A 14 -32.85 8.99 13.74
CA GLU A 14 -33.33 7.99 14.69
C GLU A 14 -33.94 8.68 15.90
N GLN A 15 -35.17 8.30 16.28
CA GLN A 15 -35.94 9.01 17.32
C GLN A 15 -35.82 8.39 18.72
N ASN A 16 -35.32 7.18 18.89
CA ASN A 16 -35.20 6.53 20.18
C ASN A 16 -33.84 5.87 20.37
N ILE A 17 -32.97 6.53 21.10
CA ILE A 17 -31.59 6.10 21.34
C ILE A 17 -31.44 5.10 22.49
N CYS A 18 -32.43 4.94 23.36
CA CYS A 18 -32.36 4.09 24.58
C CYS A 18 -32.25 2.58 24.33
N SER A 19 -32.29 2.10 23.08
CA SER A 19 -32.14 0.68 22.75
C SER A 19 -31.04 0.40 21.68
N CYS A 20 -30.04 1.24 21.58
CA CYS A 20 -29.32 1.54 20.34
C CYS A 20 -27.88 1.04 20.21
N GLU A 21 -27.49 -0.11 20.72
CA GLU A 21 -26.30 -0.75 20.12
C GLU A 21 -26.58 -1.21 18.68
N THR A 22 -27.79 -1.66 18.38
CA THR A 22 -28.18 -2.23 17.09
C THR A 22 -28.36 -1.25 15.90
N PRO A 23 -28.95 -0.05 16.05
CA PRO A 23 -29.08 0.88 14.92
C PRO A 23 -27.77 1.53 14.50
N LEU A 24 -26.90 1.91 15.44
CA LEU A 24 -25.58 2.50 15.13
C LEU A 24 -24.67 1.52 14.39
N GLU A 25 -24.73 0.24 14.75
CA GLU A 25 -23.99 -0.83 14.07
C GLU A 25 -24.48 -1.08 12.64
N ARG A 26 -25.80 -0.98 12.40
CA ARG A 26 -26.40 -1.15 11.08
C ARG A 26 -26.15 0.03 10.14
N VAL A 27 -26.15 1.24 10.69
CA VAL A 27 -26.04 2.47 9.91
C VAL A 27 -24.58 2.85 9.69
N ASN A 28 -23.70 2.57 10.67
CA ASN A 28 -22.28 2.92 10.67
C ASN A 28 -22.01 4.37 10.20
N PRO A 29 -22.53 5.37 10.92
CA PRO A 29 -22.47 6.76 10.47
C PRO A 29 -21.05 7.34 10.59
N ASP A 30 -20.67 8.22 9.67
CA ASP A 30 -19.38 8.93 9.73
C ASP A 30 -19.39 10.04 10.80
N ILE A 31 -20.55 10.63 11.05
CA ILE A 31 -20.75 11.70 12.04
C ILE A 31 -21.97 11.39 12.88
N LEU A 32 -21.81 11.45 14.20
CA LEU A 32 -22.91 11.29 15.16
C LEU A 32 -23.33 12.64 15.73
N ILE A 33 -24.61 12.98 15.59
CA ILE A 33 -25.18 14.20 16.19
C ILE A 33 -26.22 13.79 17.20
N LEU A 34 -26.01 14.13 18.47
CA LEU A 34 -26.91 13.85 19.58
C LEU A 34 -27.68 15.11 19.95
N VAL A 35 -29.02 15.06 19.91
CA VAL A 35 -29.89 16.22 20.16
C VAL A 35 -30.96 15.85 21.20
N GLY A 36 -31.29 16.77 22.10
CA GLY A 36 -32.40 16.59 23.04
C GLY A 36 -32.14 15.57 24.13
N ILE A 37 -30.97 15.59 24.70
CA ILE A 37 -30.49 14.60 25.67
C ILE A 37 -31.17 14.82 27.03
N THR A 38 -31.81 13.76 27.54
CA THR A 38 -32.45 13.71 28.86
C THR A 38 -31.74 12.81 29.86
N GLY A 39 -30.87 11.91 29.42
CA GLY A 39 -30.13 10.97 30.28
C GLY A 39 -28.65 10.87 29.90
N TRP A 40 -27.76 11.53 30.65
CA TRP A 40 -26.32 11.60 30.34
C TRP A 40 -25.58 10.26 30.47
N MET A 41 -26.04 9.36 31.31
CA MET A 41 -25.39 8.03 31.46
C MET A 41 -25.56 7.17 30.22
N ASP A 42 -26.74 7.20 29.59
CA ASP A 42 -27.01 6.48 28.34
C ASP A 42 -26.21 7.06 27.19
N VAL A 43 -26.08 8.39 27.18
CA VAL A 43 -25.26 9.10 26.18
C VAL A 43 -23.79 8.73 26.28
N LYS A 44 -23.25 8.59 27.49
CA LYS A 44 -21.86 8.15 27.66
C LYS A 44 -21.61 6.77 27.06
N VAL A 45 -22.51 5.82 27.25
CA VAL A 45 -22.43 4.47 26.66
C VAL A 45 -22.43 4.53 25.14
N ILE A 46 -23.27 5.38 24.53
CA ILE A 46 -23.35 5.58 23.09
C ILE A 46 -22.06 6.22 22.56
N ILE A 47 -21.56 7.27 23.23
CA ILE A 47 -20.31 7.93 22.87
C ILE A 47 -19.14 6.96 22.96
N ASP A 48 -19.04 6.19 24.04
CA ASP A 48 -17.96 5.20 24.23
C ASP A 48 -18.03 4.07 23.18
N SER A 49 -19.24 3.62 22.81
CA SER A 49 -19.44 2.63 21.75
C SER A 49 -19.05 3.18 20.37
N PHE A 50 -19.48 4.40 20.04
CA PHE A 50 -19.12 5.06 18.80
C PHE A 50 -17.62 5.35 18.72
N ALA A 51 -17.04 5.86 19.80
CA ALA A 51 -15.62 6.22 19.88
C ALA A 51 -14.66 5.03 19.75
N LYS A 52 -15.11 3.80 20.04
CA LYS A 52 -14.33 2.57 19.78
C LYS A 52 -14.10 2.32 18.29
N LYS A 53 -15.01 2.76 17.43
CA LYS A 53 -14.99 2.54 15.98
C LYS A 53 -14.60 3.80 15.20
N HIS A 54 -14.84 4.97 15.75
CA HIS A 54 -14.67 6.27 15.11
C HIS A 54 -13.90 7.26 16.00
N ASN A 55 -13.41 8.33 15.40
CA ASN A 55 -12.74 9.40 16.14
C ASN A 55 -13.76 10.23 16.95
N LEU A 56 -13.45 10.57 18.20
CA LEU A 56 -14.29 11.41 19.07
C LEU A 56 -14.61 12.79 18.46
N SER A 57 -13.74 13.33 17.59
CA SER A 57 -13.97 14.61 16.89
C SER A 57 -15.16 14.59 15.92
N GLN A 58 -15.72 13.41 15.64
CA GLN A 58 -16.87 13.20 14.76
C GLN A 58 -18.21 13.23 15.52
N ILE A 59 -18.19 13.55 16.80
CA ILE A 59 -19.38 13.61 17.65
C ILE A 59 -19.74 15.07 17.91
N ILE A 60 -20.99 15.42 17.63
CA ILE A 60 -21.60 16.70 18.00
C ILE A 60 -22.69 16.44 19.02
N VAL A 61 -22.64 17.13 20.15
CA VAL A 61 -23.67 17.07 21.18
C VAL A 61 -24.37 18.46 21.27
N VAL A 62 -25.68 18.47 21.03
CA VAL A 62 -26.49 19.69 21.12
C VAL A 62 -27.15 19.74 22.48
N CYS A 63 -26.61 20.59 23.36
CA CYS A 63 -27.12 20.78 24.73
C CYS A 63 -26.68 22.14 25.29
N ASP A 64 -27.38 22.64 26.30
CA ASP A 64 -27.07 23.91 26.97
C ASP A 64 -26.01 23.78 28.08
N GLU A 65 -25.71 22.59 28.51
CA GLU A 65 -24.71 22.33 29.52
C GLU A 65 -23.31 22.17 28.91
N LYS A 66 -22.31 22.81 29.50
CA LYS A 66 -20.92 22.69 29.08
C LYS A 66 -20.29 21.42 29.63
N ASN A 67 -20.19 20.40 28.81
CA ASN A 67 -19.45 19.13 29.10
C ASN A 67 -19.79 18.54 30.50
N PRO A 68 -21.06 18.19 30.76
CA PRO A 68 -21.54 17.82 32.11
C PRO A 68 -20.93 16.52 32.63
N LEU A 69 -20.36 15.68 31.78
CA LEU A 69 -19.74 14.40 32.15
C LEU A 69 -18.20 14.43 32.13
N GLY A 70 -17.58 15.62 31.96
CA GLY A 70 -16.12 15.69 31.82
C GLY A 70 -15.60 14.91 30.61
N LEU A 71 -16.41 14.81 29.55
CA LEU A 71 -16.03 14.14 28.30
C LEU A 71 -14.88 14.88 27.63
N SER A 72 -14.17 14.19 26.76
CA SER A 72 -13.04 14.76 26.03
C SER A 72 -13.38 16.09 25.35
N ASN A 73 -12.49 17.09 25.42
CA ASN A 73 -12.61 18.37 24.73
C ASN A 73 -12.69 18.25 23.19
N GLN A 74 -12.55 17.05 22.66
CA GLN A 74 -12.70 16.77 21.23
C GLN A 74 -14.14 16.57 20.79
N ILE A 75 -15.07 16.29 21.72
CA ILE A 75 -16.50 16.27 21.41
C ILE A 75 -16.96 17.71 21.27
N ARG A 76 -17.63 18.01 20.17
CA ARG A 76 -18.15 19.35 19.92
C ARG A 76 -19.49 19.53 20.61
N PHE A 77 -19.56 20.47 21.53
CA PHE A 77 -20.80 20.86 22.18
C PHE A 77 -21.37 22.10 21.49
N LEU A 78 -22.63 22.04 21.08
CA LEU A 78 -23.37 23.16 20.51
C LEU A 78 -24.55 23.49 21.41
N PRO A 79 -24.96 24.78 21.53
CA PRO A 79 -26.11 25.17 22.36
C PRO A 79 -27.42 24.62 21.78
N SER A 80 -28.43 24.38 22.61
CA SER A 80 -29.75 23.89 22.15
C SER A 80 -30.41 24.82 21.14
N ALA A 81 -30.14 26.12 21.18
CA ALA A 81 -30.53 27.10 20.17
C ALA A 81 -29.54 27.16 19.01
N VAL A 82 -29.17 26.02 18.46
CA VAL A 82 -28.20 25.93 17.35
C VAL A 82 -28.79 26.59 16.09
N THR A 83 -28.04 27.54 15.53
CA THR A 83 -28.39 28.14 14.24
C THR A 83 -27.93 27.23 13.10
N PRO A 84 -28.62 27.24 11.93
CA PRO A 84 -28.18 26.48 10.74
C PRO A 84 -26.72 26.77 10.33
N GLU A 85 -26.27 28.02 10.52
CA GLU A 85 -24.91 28.44 10.19
C GLU A 85 -23.85 27.83 11.14
N LEU A 86 -24.15 27.78 12.43
CA LEU A 86 -23.27 27.21 13.44
C LEU A 86 -23.12 25.69 13.23
N LEU A 87 -24.22 25.00 12.94
CA LEU A 87 -24.20 23.57 12.63
C LEU A 87 -23.45 23.29 11.32
N ARG A 88 -23.66 24.11 10.28
CA ARG A 88 -22.93 24.02 9.01
C ARG A 88 -21.42 24.17 9.20
N SER A 89 -21.02 25.17 9.98
CA SER A 89 -19.61 25.42 10.31
C SER A 89 -18.98 24.23 11.06
N ALA A 90 -19.68 23.67 12.03
CA ALA A 90 -19.23 22.50 12.77
C ALA A 90 -19.07 21.26 11.88
N LEU A 91 -20.04 21.02 10.99
CA LEU A 91 -20.01 19.88 10.04
C LEU A 91 -18.94 20.04 8.96
N ARG A 92 -18.74 21.24 8.43
CA ARG A 92 -17.64 21.52 7.48
C ARG A 92 -16.29 21.23 8.10
N ALA A 93 -16.06 21.69 9.31
CA ALA A 93 -14.81 21.42 10.00
C ALA A 93 -14.59 19.93 10.32
N ILE A 94 -15.66 19.16 10.56
CA ILE A 94 -15.56 17.69 10.70
C ILE A 94 -15.31 17.04 9.33
N LYS A 95 -16.01 17.48 8.26
CA LYS A 95 -15.81 16.98 6.90
C LYS A 95 -14.37 17.24 6.44
N GLU A 96 -13.83 18.42 6.69
CA GLU A 96 -12.42 18.74 6.43
C GLU A 96 -11.47 17.81 7.21
N ALA A 97 -11.76 17.54 8.48
CA ALA A 97 -10.99 16.61 9.29
C ALA A 97 -11.11 15.15 8.81
N LEU A 98 -12.28 14.74 8.32
CA LEU A 98 -12.51 13.40 7.75
C LEU A 98 -11.85 13.23 6.38
N THR A 99 -11.91 14.25 5.52
CA THR A 99 -11.25 14.24 4.22
C THR A 99 -9.73 14.31 4.34
N ALA A 100 -9.21 15.01 5.38
CA ALA A 100 -7.79 14.99 5.71
C ALA A 100 -7.29 13.64 6.26
N ALA A 101 -8.18 12.74 6.66
CA ALA A 101 -7.84 11.42 7.20
C ALA A 101 -7.72 10.32 6.13
N VAL A 102 -7.82 10.63 4.83
CA VAL A 102 -7.58 9.66 3.75
C VAL A 102 -6.07 9.44 3.60
N PRO A 103 -5.56 8.20 3.76
CA PRO A 103 -4.14 7.93 3.55
C PRO A 103 -3.77 8.22 2.09
N GLY A 104 -3.00 9.26 1.85
CA GLY A 104 -2.49 9.60 0.52
C GLY A 104 -2.73 11.04 0.05
N ASP A 105 -3.61 11.80 0.69
CA ASP A 105 -3.78 13.22 0.38
C ASP A 105 -3.06 14.07 1.44
N PHE A 106 -1.76 14.31 1.24
CA PHE A 106 -1.09 15.43 1.85
C PHE A 106 -1.72 16.69 1.25
N SER A 107 -2.76 17.21 1.87
CA SER A 107 -3.26 18.51 1.48
C SER A 107 -2.08 19.49 1.59
N SER A 108 -1.77 20.18 0.49
CA SER A 108 -0.70 21.18 0.38
C SER A 108 -0.70 22.20 1.53
N GLY A 109 -1.80 22.34 2.25
CA GLY A 109 -1.97 23.16 3.43
C GLY A 109 -1.23 22.69 4.69
N GLN A 110 -1.22 21.39 4.97
CA GLN A 110 -0.55 20.87 6.19
C GLN A 110 0.97 20.87 6.04
N VAL A 111 1.49 20.58 4.86
CA VAL A 111 2.92 20.68 4.55
C VAL A 111 3.38 22.14 4.59
N GLY A 112 2.58 23.07 4.06
CA GLY A 112 2.84 24.52 4.15
C GLY A 112 2.93 25.00 5.60
N GLN A 113 2.00 24.58 6.44
CA GLN A 113 1.99 24.94 7.86
C GLN A 113 3.20 24.36 8.62
N ALA A 114 3.62 23.12 8.33
CA ALA A 114 4.83 22.53 8.90
C ALA A 114 6.08 23.32 8.53
N ARG A 115 6.21 23.75 7.27
CA ARG A 115 7.31 24.60 6.79
C ARG A 115 7.39 25.92 7.55
N ASP A 116 6.27 26.63 7.67
CA ASP A 116 6.22 27.92 8.36
C ASP A 116 6.60 27.79 9.83
N LEU A 117 6.11 26.76 10.50
CA LEU A 117 6.45 26.47 11.89
C LEU A 117 7.92 26.10 12.07
N LEU A 118 8.49 25.29 11.17
CA LEU A 118 9.91 24.95 11.19
C LEU A 118 10.78 26.17 11.01
N LEU A 119 10.45 27.08 10.09
CA LEU A 119 11.18 28.35 9.90
C LEU A 119 11.12 29.24 11.15
N GLN A 120 9.92 29.40 11.72
CA GLN A 120 9.73 30.22 12.92
C GLN A 120 10.52 29.66 14.11
N TYR A 121 10.55 28.35 14.26
CA TYR A 121 11.31 27.71 15.34
C TYR A 121 12.81 27.78 15.10
N ALA A 122 13.27 27.48 13.87
CA ALA A 122 14.68 27.57 13.50
C ALA A 122 15.28 28.96 13.75
N ALA A 123 14.50 30.01 13.51
CA ALA A 123 14.88 31.39 13.77
C ALA A 123 15.06 31.71 15.26
N ARG A 124 14.43 30.94 16.16
CA ARG A 124 14.49 31.15 17.62
C ARG A 124 15.54 30.30 18.31
N VAL A 125 16.00 29.23 17.67
CA VAL A 125 17.02 28.35 18.24
C VAL A 125 18.40 29.00 18.10
N PRO A 126 19.14 29.19 19.19
CA PRO A 126 20.48 29.83 19.15
C PRO A 126 21.54 28.95 18.46
N SER A 127 21.19 27.75 18.07
CA SER A 127 22.10 26.78 17.45
C SER A 127 22.29 27.06 15.96
N SER A 128 23.53 27.09 15.51
CA SER A 128 23.88 27.21 14.09
C SER A 128 23.73 25.89 13.31
N ARG A 129 23.46 24.79 13.99
CA ARG A 129 23.30 23.46 13.39
C ARG A 129 22.02 22.80 13.91
N LEU A 130 21.22 22.33 12.97
CA LEU A 130 19.91 21.75 13.20
C LEU A 130 19.84 20.37 12.56
N VAL A 131 19.00 19.49 13.13
CA VAL A 131 18.64 18.20 12.54
C VAL A 131 17.14 18.05 12.60
N ILE A 132 16.54 17.60 11.49
CA ILE A 132 15.13 17.29 11.40
C ILE A 132 14.97 15.78 11.46
N ALA A 133 14.00 15.32 12.25
CA ALA A 133 13.58 13.94 12.25
C ALA A 133 12.06 13.86 11.96
N ARG A 134 11.64 12.85 11.22
CA ARG A 134 10.22 12.54 10.99
C ARG A 134 9.92 11.12 11.42
N LEU A 135 8.86 10.93 12.17
CA LEU A 135 8.32 9.63 12.54
C LEU A 135 7.04 9.40 11.74
N CYS A 136 7.02 8.34 10.96
CA CYS A 136 5.84 7.91 10.20
C CYS A 136 5.30 6.61 10.80
N LEU A 137 3.99 6.52 10.98
CA LEU A 137 3.27 5.40 11.56
C LEU A 137 2.53 4.60 10.49
N GLU A 138 2.48 3.29 10.64
CA GLU A 138 1.68 2.40 9.77
C GLU A 138 0.18 2.59 9.97
N GLN A 139 -0.22 2.83 11.22
CA GLN A 139 -1.61 3.07 11.60
C GLN A 139 -1.76 4.48 12.18
N PRO A 140 -2.93 5.11 11.99
CA PRO A 140 -3.14 6.46 12.46
C PRO A 140 -3.15 6.52 13.99
N CYS A 141 -2.48 7.52 14.55
CA CYS A 141 -2.61 7.87 15.95
C CYS A 141 -3.95 8.58 16.17
N GLN A 142 -4.99 7.82 16.46
CA GLN A 142 -6.38 8.31 16.48
C GLN A 142 -6.78 8.97 17.80
N THR A 143 -6.05 8.75 18.89
CA THR A 143 -6.40 9.28 20.19
C THR A 143 -5.42 10.37 20.66
N PRO A 144 -5.91 11.49 21.18
CA PRO A 144 -5.06 12.53 21.76
C PRO A 144 -4.19 12.00 22.90
N ALA A 145 -4.72 11.04 23.66
CA ALA A 145 -3.96 10.41 24.73
C ALA A 145 -2.72 9.67 24.20
N ALA A 146 -2.82 9.00 23.03
CA ALA A 146 -1.69 8.36 22.39
C ALA A 146 -0.69 9.38 21.82
N SER A 147 -1.18 10.47 21.19
CA SER A 147 -0.33 11.56 20.70
C SER A 147 0.40 12.25 21.86
N LEU A 148 -0.29 12.52 22.98
CA LEU A 148 0.31 13.10 24.16
C LEU A 148 1.40 12.20 24.76
N ARG A 149 1.15 10.89 24.88
CA ARG A 149 2.15 9.92 25.34
C ARG A 149 3.37 9.86 24.42
N LEU A 150 3.16 9.98 23.11
CA LEU A 150 4.24 10.01 22.12
C LEU A 150 5.09 11.28 22.31
N GLU A 151 4.44 12.43 22.54
CA GLU A 151 5.12 13.69 22.87
C GLU A 151 5.89 13.59 24.19
N GLU A 152 5.31 13.00 25.22
CA GLU A 152 5.99 12.76 26.50
C GLU A 152 7.21 11.83 26.34
N ALA A 153 7.08 10.76 25.53
CA ALA A 153 8.21 9.89 25.23
C ALA A 153 9.30 10.64 24.45
N PHE A 154 8.92 11.46 23.48
CA PHE A 154 9.84 12.33 22.75
C PHE A 154 10.62 13.25 23.69
N ARG A 155 9.92 13.99 24.57
CA ARG A 155 10.54 14.92 25.54
C ARG A 155 11.43 14.22 26.57
N ARG A 156 11.13 12.95 26.89
CA ARG A 156 11.94 12.13 27.80
C ARG A 156 13.30 11.74 27.20
N TYR A 157 13.31 11.40 25.90
CA TYR A 157 14.52 10.88 25.24
C TYR A 157 15.37 11.96 24.60
N LEU A 158 14.75 13.03 24.12
CA LEU A 158 15.44 14.10 23.42
C LEU A 158 15.59 15.33 24.33
N ASN A 159 15.09 16.46 23.92
CA ASN A 159 15.16 17.70 24.70
C ASN A 159 13.75 18.22 24.97
N PRO A 160 13.43 18.60 26.23
CA PRO A 160 12.11 19.21 26.56
C PRO A 160 11.77 20.46 25.72
N GLU A 161 12.79 21.19 25.28
CA GLU A 161 12.64 22.41 24.46
C GLU A 161 12.67 22.13 22.95
N ALA A 162 12.88 20.88 22.52
CA ALA A 162 12.89 20.54 21.11
C ALA A 162 11.50 20.73 20.50
N PHE A 163 11.50 21.18 19.24
CA PHE A 163 10.26 21.35 18.50
C PHE A 163 9.65 19.97 18.18
N PHE A 164 8.36 19.84 18.47
CA PHE A 164 7.53 18.69 18.17
C PHE A 164 6.26 19.16 17.46
N TYR A 165 5.98 18.60 16.32
CA TYR A 165 4.81 18.94 15.53
C TYR A 165 4.17 17.70 14.93
N GLN A 166 2.86 17.54 15.13
CA GLN A 166 2.08 16.50 14.48
C GLN A 166 1.65 17.00 13.10
N GLU A 167 2.24 16.46 12.03
CA GLU A 167 1.93 16.81 10.65
C GLU A 167 0.59 16.24 10.21
N SER A 168 0.33 14.99 10.63
CA SER A 168 -0.89 14.24 10.35
C SER A 168 -1.14 13.20 11.43
N VAL A 169 -2.24 12.48 11.34
CA VAL A 169 -2.48 11.33 12.23
C VAL A 169 -1.47 10.19 12.04
N PHE A 170 -0.71 10.21 10.95
CA PHE A 170 0.30 9.21 10.61
C PHE A 170 1.74 9.71 10.77
N SER A 171 1.98 11.01 10.95
CA SER A 171 3.33 11.55 10.93
C SER A 171 3.58 12.69 11.91
N TYR A 172 4.81 12.72 12.42
CA TYR A 172 5.31 13.70 13.36
C TYR A 172 6.66 14.22 12.89
N CYS A 173 6.88 15.52 13.02
CA CYS A 173 8.12 16.19 12.71
C CYS A 173 8.79 16.72 14.00
N PHE A 174 10.09 16.59 14.06
CA PHE A 174 10.93 17.05 15.19
C PHE A 174 12.05 17.92 14.65
N LEU A 175 12.36 19.03 15.34
CA LEU A 175 13.53 19.83 15.05
C LEU A 175 14.41 19.92 16.29
N LEU A 176 15.68 19.57 16.14
CA LEU A 176 16.66 19.45 17.20
C LEU A 176 17.83 20.38 16.91
N GLY A 177 18.15 21.27 17.86
CA GLY A 177 19.33 22.11 17.82
C GLY A 177 20.56 21.38 18.37
N LEU A 178 21.69 21.53 17.71
CA LEU A 178 22.98 20.99 18.15
C LEU A 178 23.91 22.10 18.62
N SER A 179 24.64 21.89 19.74
CA SER A 179 25.68 22.77 20.16
C SER A 179 26.93 22.58 19.28
N ALA A 180 27.78 23.59 19.19
CA ALA A 180 29.01 23.54 18.39
C ALA A 180 30.05 22.53 18.94
N VAL A 181 29.88 22.09 20.20
CA VAL A 181 30.78 21.16 20.85
C VAL A 181 30.34 19.73 20.58
N SER A 182 31.23 18.90 20.01
CA SER A 182 31.04 17.46 19.84
C SER A 182 29.76 17.06 19.06
N ILE A 183 29.55 17.67 17.91
CA ILE A 183 28.39 17.39 17.02
C ILE A 183 28.24 15.87 16.78
N ARG A 184 29.33 15.14 16.58
CA ARG A 184 29.30 13.70 16.33
C ARG A 184 28.68 12.91 17.51
N ASP A 185 29.06 13.25 18.73
CA ASP A 185 28.54 12.56 19.92
C ASP A 185 27.06 12.89 20.13
N GLN A 186 26.68 14.14 19.88
CA GLN A 186 25.28 14.56 19.95
C GLN A 186 24.42 13.83 18.91
N LEU A 187 24.89 13.67 17.66
CA LEU A 187 24.19 12.89 16.63
C LEU A 187 24.00 11.43 17.05
N GLN A 188 25.03 10.80 17.62
CA GLN A 188 24.90 9.43 18.13
C GLN A 188 23.86 9.31 19.25
N LEU A 189 23.84 10.29 20.17
CA LEU A 189 22.83 10.33 21.23
C LEU A 189 21.41 10.53 20.67
N ILE A 190 21.25 11.43 19.69
CA ILE A 190 20.00 11.66 19.00
C ILE A 190 19.53 10.39 18.27
N GLU A 191 20.41 9.73 17.53
CA GLU A 191 20.06 8.47 16.87
C GLU A 191 19.63 7.40 17.88
N TYR A 192 20.32 7.29 19.00
CA TYR A 192 19.93 6.34 20.06
C TYR A 192 18.55 6.68 20.63
N ALA A 193 18.32 7.95 20.96
CA ALA A 193 17.04 8.44 21.49
C ALA A 193 15.88 8.22 20.51
N LEU A 194 16.11 8.50 19.22
CA LEU A 194 15.13 8.29 18.16
C LEU A 194 14.80 6.81 17.94
N ARG A 195 15.80 5.91 18.04
CA ARG A 195 15.56 4.45 18.00
C ARG A 195 14.68 4.00 19.16
N LYS A 196 14.88 4.53 20.35
CA LYS A 196 14.04 4.26 21.52
C LYS A 196 12.61 4.77 21.31
N LEU A 197 12.48 6.01 20.84
CA LEU A 197 11.19 6.62 20.52
C LEU A 197 10.41 5.78 19.49
N ARG A 198 11.06 5.32 18.41
CA ARG A 198 10.45 4.44 17.42
C ARG A 198 9.95 3.13 18.05
N GLY A 199 10.76 2.54 18.92
CA GLY A 199 10.39 1.30 19.63
C GLY A 199 9.19 1.49 20.55
N GLU A 200 9.15 2.59 21.33
CA GLU A 200 8.01 2.92 22.20
C GLU A 200 6.75 3.24 21.38
N ALA A 201 6.87 4.01 20.30
CA ALA A 201 5.76 4.30 19.41
C ALA A 201 5.14 3.00 18.86
N GLY A 202 5.97 2.07 18.38
CA GLY A 202 5.51 0.76 17.91
C GLY A 202 4.81 -0.06 18.98
N THR A 203 5.34 -0.06 20.20
CA THR A 203 4.75 -0.81 21.33
C THR A 203 3.44 -0.17 21.81
N MET A 204 3.40 1.16 21.94
CA MET A 204 2.22 1.89 22.43
C MET A 204 1.05 1.85 21.45
N LEU A 205 1.35 1.91 20.15
CA LEU A 205 0.36 2.00 19.10
C LEU A 205 0.06 0.65 18.44
N HIS A 206 0.79 -0.41 18.84
CA HIS A 206 0.71 -1.74 18.24
C HIS A 206 0.83 -1.70 16.69
N CYS A 207 1.66 -0.80 16.18
CA CYS A 207 1.88 -0.64 14.75
C CYS A 207 3.38 -0.47 14.44
N ARG A 208 3.74 -0.66 13.18
CA ARG A 208 5.10 -0.36 12.72
C ARG A 208 5.31 1.14 12.59
N ALA A 209 6.54 1.57 12.79
CA ALA A 209 6.93 2.96 12.66
C ALA A 209 8.24 3.07 11.88
N ALA A 210 8.35 4.06 11.00
CA ALA A 210 9.56 4.42 10.28
C ALA A 210 10.07 5.78 10.77
N LEU A 211 11.37 5.92 10.89
CA LEU A 211 12.01 7.14 11.33
C LEU A 211 12.99 7.65 10.27
N PHE A 212 12.82 8.90 9.89
CA PHE A 212 13.68 9.60 8.94
C PHE A 212 14.52 10.62 9.68
N LEU A 213 15.76 10.78 9.24
CA LEU A 213 16.71 11.75 9.80
C LEU A 213 17.37 12.53 8.68
N SER A 214 17.36 13.88 8.77
CA SER A 214 18.02 14.76 7.83
C SER A 214 19.54 14.77 8.01
N ASP A 215 20.24 15.30 7.02
CA ASP A 215 21.59 15.79 7.20
C ASP A 215 21.58 17.03 8.11
N LEU A 216 22.77 17.51 8.43
CA LEU A 216 22.93 18.74 9.23
C LEU A 216 22.42 19.94 8.44
N ALA A 217 21.45 20.62 8.99
CA ALA A 217 20.88 21.85 8.46
C ALA A 217 21.38 23.09 9.21
N ASP A 218 21.29 24.23 8.57
CA ASP A 218 21.32 25.54 9.21
C ASP A 218 19.91 26.18 9.13
N PRO A 219 19.64 27.28 9.81
CA PRO A 219 18.32 27.92 9.78
C PRO A 219 17.81 28.30 8.38
N THR A 220 18.70 28.46 7.39
CA THR A 220 18.35 28.81 6.01
C THR A 220 18.02 27.59 5.16
N SER A 221 18.61 26.43 5.46
CA SER A 221 18.44 25.17 4.73
C SER A 221 17.40 24.23 5.35
N VAL A 222 16.82 24.58 6.51
CA VAL A 222 15.90 23.72 7.24
C VAL A 222 14.69 23.25 6.39
N VAL A 223 14.15 24.11 5.55
CA VAL A 223 13.01 23.78 4.70
C VAL A 223 13.40 22.80 3.59
N SER A 224 14.55 23.04 2.94
CA SER A 224 15.02 22.13 1.89
C SER A 224 15.37 20.75 2.43
N GLU A 225 15.90 20.66 3.64
CA GLU A 225 16.13 19.38 4.31
C GLU A 225 14.82 18.67 4.69
N TYR A 226 13.81 19.41 5.14
CA TYR A 226 12.48 18.87 5.37
C TYR A 226 11.83 18.33 4.08
N GLU A 227 11.92 19.07 2.97
CA GLU A 227 11.45 18.61 1.65
C GLU A 227 12.19 17.35 1.19
N THR A 228 13.49 17.27 1.48
CA THR A 228 14.26 16.05 1.22
C THR A 228 13.72 14.86 2.02
N LEU A 229 13.40 15.03 3.30
CA LEU A 229 12.80 13.95 4.11
C LEU A 229 11.43 13.52 3.57
N LEU A 230 10.62 14.45 3.07
CA LEU A 230 9.36 14.12 2.41
C LEU A 230 9.60 13.29 1.15
N ALA A 231 10.58 13.66 0.33
CA ALA A 231 10.93 12.92 -0.88
C ALA A 231 11.50 11.51 -0.59
N LEU A 232 12.08 11.29 0.60
CA LEU A 232 12.58 9.99 1.04
C LEU A 232 11.47 9.06 1.58
N GLU A 233 10.27 9.57 1.86
CA GLU A 233 9.21 8.78 2.48
C GLU A 233 8.86 7.48 1.71
N PRO A 234 8.78 7.44 0.37
CA PRO A 234 8.56 6.22 -0.37
C PRO A 234 9.64 5.15 -0.15
N GLN A 235 10.87 5.54 0.22
CA GLN A 235 11.97 4.60 0.50
C GLN A 235 11.74 3.77 1.76
N ARG A 236 10.84 4.19 2.65
CA ARG A 236 10.35 3.39 3.78
C ARG A 236 9.98 1.98 3.36
N PHE A 237 9.33 1.86 2.21
CA PHE A 237 8.85 0.59 1.68
C PHE A 237 9.96 -0.45 1.54
N PHE A 238 11.18 -0.01 1.20
CA PHE A 238 12.34 -0.90 1.03
C PHE A 238 13.25 -0.99 2.27
N CYS A 239 13.08 -0.11 3.23
CA CYS A 239 13.99 0.10 4.37
C CYS A 239 13.31 -0.12 5.73
N ASP A 240 12.24 -0.89 5.80
CA ASP A 240 11.47 -1.14 7.03
C ASP A 240 12.27 -1.84 8.13
N ASP A 241 13.32 -2.59 7.77
CA ASP A 241 14.27 -3.23 8.69
C ASP A 241 15.29 -2.23 9.27
N ARG A 242 15.40 -1.03 8.71
CA ARG A 242 16.34 -0.03 9.19
C ARG A 242 15.76 0.79 10.34
N PRO A 243 16.58 1.02 11.40
CA PRO A 243 16.11 1.81 12.54
C PRO A 243 15.89 3.28 12.18
N ILE A 244 16.68 3.82 11.26
CA ILE A 244 16.65 5.20 10.78
C ILE A 244 16.89 5.20 9.27
N ILE A 245 16.13 5.98 8.54
CA ILE A 245 16.25 6.19 7.10
C ILE A 245 16.84 7.60 6.90
N SER A 246 17.95 7.69 6.19
CA SER A 246 18.62 8.95 5.88
C SER A 246 18.95 9.04 4.39
N ARG A 247 19.27 10.25 3.89
CA ARG A 247 19.74 10.46 2.53
C ARG A 247 20.94 9.55 2.22
N ALA A 248 21.94 9.51 3.08
CA ALA A 248 23.13 8.67 2.90
C ALA A 248 22.81 7.18 2.77
N LEU A 249 21.76 6.68 3.47
CA LEU A 249 21.27 5.32 3.31
C LEU A 249 20.62 5.13 1.93
N CYS A 250 19.88 6.12 1.47
CA CYS A 250 19.13 6.04 0.21
C CYS A 250 20.01 6.26 -1.03
N GLU A 251 21.11 7.00 -0.92
CA GLU A 251 22.10 7.25 -2.00
C GLU A 251 23.15 6.12 -2.14
N GLN A 252 23.16 5.14 -1.24
CA GLN A 252 24.03 3.97 -1.39
C GLN A 252 23.70 3.26 -2.72
N SER A 253 24.77 2.90 -3.45
CA SER A 253 24.69 2.27 -4.76
C SER A 253 23.70 1.10 -4.79
N TYR A 254 22.71 1.19 -5.65
CA TYR A 254 21.70 0.16 -5.83
C TYR A 254 22.21 -0.93 -6.74
N ALA A 255 21.85 -2.17 -6.46
CA ALA A 255 22.06 -3.23 -7.42
C ALA A 255 21.15 -3.00 -8.64
N PRO A 256 21.66 -3.08 -9.86
CA PRO A 256 20.80 -3.01 -11.04
C PRO A 256 19.77 -4.13 -10.99
N LEU A 257 18.57 -3.85 -11.47
CA LEU A 257 17.57 -4.89 -11.68
C LEU A 257 18.11 -5.92 -12.67
N PRO A 258 17.72 -7.21 -12.52
CA PRO A 258 17.94 -8.20 -13.56
C PRO A 258 17.39 -7.68 -14.89
N ASP A 259 18.01 -8.08 -15.97
CA ASP A 259 17.50 -7.77 -17.30
C ASP A 259 16.10 -8.39 -17.50
N HIS A 260 15.42 -7.93 -18.55
CA HIS A 260 14.06 -8.39 -18.85
C HIS A 260 14.00 -9.92 -19.06
N ALA A 261 15.04 -10.51 -19.65
CA ALA A 261 15.09 -11.96 -19.91
C ALA A 261 15.15 -12.74 -18.59
N ALA A 262 15.97 -12.32 -17.63
CA ALA A 262 16.07 -12.97 -16.31
C ALA A 262 14.76 -12.84 -15.50
N LEU A 263 14.09 -11.70 -15.57
CA LEU A 263 12.77 -11.51 -14.93
C LEU A 263 11.71 -12.39 -15.58
N SER A 264 11.67 -12.47 -16.91
CA SER A 264 10.75 -13.35 -17.64
C SER A 264 11.00 -14.82 -17.31
N ALA A 265 12.25 -15.25 -17.25
CA ALA A 265 12.61 -16.62 -16.86
C ALA A 265 12.10 -16.95 -15.44
N LEU A 266 12.28 -16.03 -14.49
CA LEU A 266 11.80 -16.20 -13.11
C LEU A 266 10.27 -16.30 -13.04
N GLN A 267 9.56 -15.48 -13.80
CA GLN A 267 8.09 -15.51 -13.89
C GLN A 267 7.58 -16.86 -14.44
N MET A 268 8.25 -17.36 -15.48
CA MET A 268 7.90 -18.63 -16.07
C MET A 268 8.20 -19.80 -15.14
N GLU A 269 9.32 -19.77 -14.41
CA GLU A 269 9.60 -20.75 -13.37
C GLU A 269 8.57 -20.72 -12.24
N LEU A 270 8.10 -19.52 -11.87
CA LEU A 270 7.07 -19.33 -10.84
C LEU A 270 5.73 -19.92 -11.29
N MET A 271 5.34 -19.69 -12.55
CA MET A 271 4.16 -20.31 -13.15
C MET A 271 4.26 -21.84 -13.11
N GLN A 272 5.37 -22.41 -13.55
CA GLN A 272 5.62 -23.84 -13.54
C GLN A 272 5.58 -24.43 -12.12
N ALA A 273 6.25 -23.75 -11.16
CA ALA A 273 6.24 -24.17 -9.77
C ALA A 273 4.83 -24.21 -9.19
N THR A 274 3.98 -23.24 -9.58
CA THR A 274 2.60 -23.16 -9.11
C THR A 274 1.73 -24.26 -9.73
N LEU A 275 1.83 -24.48 -11.02
CA LEU A 275 1.10 -25.55 -11.71
C LEU A 275 1.51 -26.95 -11.22
N SER A 276 2.79 -27.14 -10.87
CA SER A 276 3.29 -28.39 -10.30
C SER A 276 3.02 -28.58 -8.81
N GLY A 277 2.45 -27.57 -8.13
CA GLY A 277 2.18 -27.62 -6.68
C GLY A 277 3.41 -27.47 -5.79
N SER A 278 4.55 -27.02 -6.32
CA SER A 278 5.84 -26.92 -5.60
C SER A 278 5.91 -25.68 -4.71
N GLY A 279 5.22 -25.69 -3.56
CA GLY A 279 5.12 -24.55 -2.65
C GLY A 279 6.47 -23.99 -2.20
N ASP A 280 7.47 -24.84 -1.93
CA ASP A 280 8.81 -24.40 -1.51
C ASP A 280 9.57 -23.70 -2.66
N LYS A 281 9.37 -24.16 -3.90
CA LYS A 281 9.97 -23.49 -5.08
C LYS A 281 9.34 -22.09 -5.28
N ILE A 282 8.03 -21.96 -5.12
CA ILE A 282 7.33 -20.66 -5.14
C ILE A 282 7.95 -19.69 -4.15
N ILE A 283 8.11 -20.11 -2.89
CA ILE A 283 8.69 -19.25 -1.84
C ILE A 283 10.11 -18.81 -2.23
N ARG A 284 10.98 -19.74 -2.65
CA ARG A 284 12.36 -19.40 -3.04
C ARG A 284 12.41 -18.40 -4.20
N LEU A 285 11.59 -18.58 -5.23
CA LEU A 285 11.54 -17.68 -6.39
C LEU A 285 11.06 -16.27 -5.99
N LEU A 286 10.00 -16.17 -5.18
CA LEU A 286 9.52 -14.90 -4.68
C LEU A 286 10.54 -14.23 -3.75
N HIS A 287 11.21 -14.97 -2.87
CA HIS A 287 12.32 -14.43 -2.08
C HIS A 287 13.44 -13.85 -2.96
N THR A 288 13.79 -14.55 -4.04
CA THR A 288 14.81 -14.06 -4.99
C THR A 288 14.35 -12.76 -5.64
N LEU A 289 13.12 -12.68 -6.12
CA LEU A 289 12.58 -11.48 -6.74
C LEU A 289 12.52 -10.30 -5.75
N TYR A 290 11.91 -10.50 -4.59
CA TYR A 290 11.63 -9.41 -3.67
C TYR A 290 12.86 -8.99 -2.87
N ARG A 291 13.62 -9.92 -2.27
CA ARG A 291 14.75 -9.60 -1.40
C ARG A 291 16.05 -9.34 -2.17
N ASN A 292 16.35 -10.17 -3.18
CA ASN A 292 17.62 -10.06 -3.89
C ASN A 292 17.59 -9.01 -5.00
N ASN A 293 16.42 -8.81 -5.63
CA ASN A 293 16.28 -7.89 -6.76
C ASN A 293 15.58 -6.59 -6.34
N LEU A 294 14.29 -6.61 -6.05
CA LEU A 294 13.48 -5.41 -5.82
C LEU A 294 13.92 -4.61 -4.57
N LYS A 295 14.18 -5.28 -3.44
CA LYS A 295 14.64 -4.62 -2.22
C LYS A 295 16.00 -3.96 -2.40
N ARG A 296 16.88 -4.57 -3.20
CA ARG A 296 18.22 -4.02 -3.50
C ARG A 296 18.20 -2.89 -4.52
N SER A 297 17.29 -2.93 -5.49
CA SER A 297 17.15 -1.86 -6.48
C SER A 297 16.52 -0.60 -5.89
N ARG A 298 15.66 -0.73 -4.89
CA ARG A 298 14.87 0.33 -4.24
C ARG A 298 14.11 1.21 -5.24
N ASP A 299 13.77 0.64 -6.39
CA ASP A 299 13.04 1.31 -7.45
C ASP A 299 11.55 0.97 -7.35
N LEU A 300 10.75 1.97 -6.94
CA LEU A 300 9.31 1.82 -6.78
C LEU A 300 8.60 1.60 -8.13
N LYS A 301 9.11 2.19 -9.23
CA LYS A 301 8.57 1.97 -10.57
C LYS A 301 8.77 0.51 -10.99
N ALA A 302 9.99 0.00 -10.80
CA ALA A 302 10.31 -1.39 -11.07
C ALA A 302 9.49 -2.36 -10.21
N PHE A 303 9.28 -2.04 -8.93
CA PHE A 303 8.40 -2.82 -8.05
C PHE A 303 6.96 -2.87 -8.61
N ARG A 304 6.38 -1.73 -9.00
CA ARG A 304 5.02 -1.68 -9.58
C ARG A 304 4.89 -2.51 -10.85
N VAL A 305 5.90 -2.45 -11.71
CA VAL A 305 5.96 -3.26 -12.94
C VAL A 305 6.00 -4.75 -12.59
N ALA A 306 6.88 -5.17 -11.66
CA ALA A 306 6.97 -6.56 -11.23
C ALA A 306 5.65 -7.07 -10.63
N GLU A 307 4.97 -6.27 -9.79
CA GLU A 307 3.66 -6.61 -9.23
C GLU A 307 2.59 -6.80 -10.32
N ALA A 308 2.56 -5.91 -11.32
CA ALA A 308 1.65 -6.05 -12.46
C ALA A 308 1.93 -7.34 -13.23
N GLN A 309 3.18 -7.63 -13.51
CA GLN A 309 3.60 -8.86 -14.20
C GLN A 309 3.25 -10.13 -13.43
N LEU A 310 3.44 -10.14 -12.10
CA LEU A 310 3.05 -11.28 -11.25
C LEU A 310 1.53 -11.50 -11.26
N ARG A 311 0.74 -10.43 -11.33
CA ARG A 311 -0.73 -10.51 -11.48
C ARG A 311 -1.11 -11.19 -12.79
N GLU A 312 -0.40 -10.89 -13.87
CA GLU A 312 -0.62 -11.54 -15.17
C GLU A 312 -0.26 -13.02 -15.13
N VAL A 313 0.83 -13.39 -14.48
CA VAL A 313 1.19 -14.80 -14.25
C VAL A 313 0.09 -15.54 -13.47
N LEU A 314 -0.44 -14.93 -12.41
CA LEU A 314 -1.56 -15.50 -11.66
C LEU A 314 -2.82 -15.64 -12.54
N GLY A 315 -3.16 -14.61 -13.33
CA GLY A 315 -4.26 -14.65 -14.29
C GLY A 315 -4.12 -15.81 -15.28
N CYS A 316 -2.91 -16.03 -15.81
CA CYS A 316 -2.60 -17.17 -16.67
C CYS A 316 -2.86 -18.50 -15.96
N ILE A 317 -2.37 -18.66 -14.72
CA ILE A 317 -2.55 -19.89 -13.93
C ILE A 317 -4.03 -20.17 -13.68
N TYR A 318 -4.82 -19.16 -13.31
CA TYR A 318 -6.26 -19.30 -13.09
C TYR A 318 -7.00 -19.67 -14.38
N SER A 319 -6.63 -19.06 -15.52
CA SER A 319 -7.18 -19.40 -16.83
C SER A 319 -6.87 -20.84 -17.24
N ILE A 320 -5.61 -21.27 -17.07
CA ILE A 320 -5.17 -22.65 -17.33
C ILE A 320 -5.94 -23.63 -16.45
N SER A 321 -6.11 -23.30 -15.16
CA SER A 321 -6.79 -24.14 -14.19
C SER A 321 -8.35 -24.07 -14.31
N ARG A 322 -8.87 -23.26 -15.23
CA ARG A 322 -10.32 -22.99 -15.43
C ARG A 322 -11.01 -22.57 -14.12
N ARG A 323 -10.33 -21.81 -13.30
CA ARG A 323 -10.83 -21.27 -12.04
C ARG A 323 -11.04 -19.77 -12.18
N PRO A 324 -12.11 -19.20 -11.59
CA PRO A 324 -12.21 -17.76 -11.49
C PRO A 324 -11.03 -17.24 -10.63
N MET A 325 -10.37 -16.19 -11.08
CA MET A 325 -9.45 -15.47 -10.22
C MET A 325 -10.29 -14.80 -9.12
N ASP A 326 -9.94 -15.05 -7.86
CA ASP A 326 -10.59 -14.35 -6.77
C ASP A 326 -10.48 -12.86 -7.06
N SER A 327 -11.63 -12.17 -7.10
CA SER A 327 -11.61 -10.71 -7.17
C SER A 327 -10.79 -10.22 -5.98
N ALA A 328 -9.78 -9.38 -6.27
CA ALA A 328 -9.05 -8.71 -5.21
C ALA A 328 -10.07 -8.11 -4.22
N PRO A 329 -9.85 -8.21 -2.91
CA PRO A 329 -10.74 -7.57 -1.94
C PRO A 329 -10.89 -6.10 -2.35
N ALA A 330 -12.11 -5.58 -2.24
CA ALA A 330 -12.46 -4.23 -2.71
C ALA A 330 -11.56 -3.12 -2.12
N GLN A 331 -10.85 -3.42 -1.02
CA GLN A 331 -9.78 -2.63 -0.44
C GLN A 331 -8.63 -3.58 -0.08
N GLU A 332 -7.59 -3.60 -0.91
CA GLU A 332 -6.33 -4.20 -0.49
C GLU A 332 -5.73 -3.33 0.63
N PRO A 333 -5.29 -3.93 1.75
CA PRO A 333 -4.60 -3.15 2.78
C PRO A 333 -3.37 -2.48 2.18
N ALA A 334 -3.16 -1.21 2.53
CA ALA A 334 -1.97 -0.49 2.11
C ALA A 334 -0.71 -1.26 2.55
N LEU A 335 0.21 -1.48 1.62
CA LEU A 335 1.46 -2.16 1.91
C LEU A 335 2.39 -1.22 2.67
N TRP A 336 2.85 -1.67 3.84
CA TRP A 336 3.83 -0.92 4.60
C TRP A 336 5.25 -1.16 4.09
N SER A 337 5.56 -2.40 3.72
CA SER A 337 6.89 -2.84 3.34
C SER A 337 6.91 -3.79 2.16
N ILE A 338 8.08 -3.97 1.59
CA ILE A 338 8.32 -4.95 0.53
C ILE A 338 8.14 -6.39 1.02
N GLU A 339 8.37 -6.65 2.30
CA GLU A 339 8.14 -7.97 2.90
C GLU A 339 6.64 -8.30 2.93
N ASP A 340 5.76 -7.31 3.24
CA ASP A 340 4.30 -7.49 3.18
C ASP A 340 3.84 -7.82 1.76
N ALA A 341 4.43 -7.13 0.75
CA ALA A 341 4.14 -7.40 -0.65
C ALA A 341 4.54 -8.84 -1.02
N MET A 342 5.72 -9.27 -0.58
CA MET A 342 6.21 -10.62 -0.82
C MET A 342 5.30 -11.68 -0.17
N GLU A 343 4.92 -11.49 1.09
CA GLU A 343 4.03 -12.42 1.80
C GLU A 343 2.66 -12.51 1.12
N ARG A 344 2.10 -11.36 0.72
CA ARG A 344 0.87 -11.31 -0.06
C ARG A 344 0.97 -12.14 -1.33
N GLN A 345 2.07 -12.03 -2.07
CA GLN A 345 2.28 -12.82 -3.29
C GLN A 345 2.48 -14.31 -2.99
N ILE A 346 3.22 -14.67 -1.95
CA ILE A 346 3.35 -16.07 -1.51
C ILE A 346 1.96 -16.68 -1.26
N HIS A 347 1.09 -15.97 -0.55
CA HIS A 347 -0.27 -16.43 -0.31
C HIS A 347 -1.10 -16.54 -1.58
N ALA A 348 -0.99 -15.58 -2.51
CA ALA A 348 -1.70 -15.58 -3.77
C ALA A 348 -1.30 -16.78 -4.65
N PHE A 349 0.00 -17.02 -4.83
CA PHE A 349 0.50 -18.14 -5.62
C PHE A 349 0.20 -19.50 -4.96
N ARG A 350 0.26 -19.61 -3.64
CA ARG A 350 -0.14 -20.85 -2.93
C ARG A 350 -1.61 -21.18 -3.11
N ARG A 351 -2.50 -20.16 -3.12
CA ARG A 351 -3.93 -20.36 -3.41
C ARG A 351 -4.19 -20.74 -4.86
N ALA A 352 -3.35 -20.27 -5.77
CA ALA A 352 -3.45 -20.56 -7.19
C ALA A 352 -3.04 -21.99 -7.56
N ILE A 353 -2.38 -22.74 -6.66
CA ILE A 353 -2.05 -24.16 -6.88
C ILE A 353 -3.33 -24.93 -7.22
N PRO A 354 -3.38 -25.64 -8.38
CA PRO A 354 -4.55 -26.42 -8.78
C PRO A 354 -4.92 -27.49 -7.76
N LEU A 355 -6.22 -27.71 -7.53
CA LEU A 355 -6.70 -28.74 -6.59
C LEU A 355 -6.24 -30.13 -6.98
N GLN A 356 -6.19 -30.44 -8.27
CA GLN A 356 -5.69 -31.72 -8.79
C GLN A 356 -4.23 -31.99 -8.39
N SER A 357 -3.39 -30.93 -8.37
CA SER A 357 -2.00 -31.05 -7.89
C SER A 357 -1.90 -31.27 -6.38
N LYS A 358 -2.92 -30.88 -5.62
CA LYS A 358 -2.98 -31.10 -4.15
C LYS A 358 -3.42 -32.53 -3.81
N GLU A 359 -4.32 -33.13 -4.59
CA GLU A 359 -4.92 -34.43 -4.32
C GLU A 359 -4.14 -35.61 -4.95
N SER A 360 -3.55 -35.41 -6.14
CA SER A 360 -2.91 -36.48 -6.93
C SER A 360 -1.39 -36.50 -6.87
N GLY A 361 -0.78 -35.63 -6.06
CA GLY A 361 0.67 -35.44 -6.09
C GLY A 361 1.13 -34.58 -7.29
N SER A 362 2.45 -34.48 -7.50
CA SER A 362 3.04 -33.66 -8.54
C SER A 362 2.63 -34.11 -9.94
N LEU A 363 2.60 -33.17 -10.90
CA LEU A 363 2.48 -33.51 -12.34
C LEU A 363 3.50 -34.57 -12.75
N SER A 364 3.15 -35.41 -13.73
CA SER A 364 4.08 -36.43 -14.22
C SER A 364 5.35 -35.78 -14.78
N PRO A 365 6.50 -36.48 -14.72
CA PRO A 365 7.76 -35.99 -15.28
C PRO A 365 7.65 -35.57 -16.76
N LEU A 366 6.81 -36.27 -17.53
CA LEU A 366 6.52 -35.95 -18.92
C LEU A 366 5.88 -34.58 -19.06
N VAL A 367 4.82 -34.28 -18.26
CA VAL A 367 4.10 -32.99 -18.31
C VAL A 367 4.98 -31.89 -17.77
N LEU A 368 5.73 -32.10 -16.69
CA LEU A 368 6.70 -31.15 -16.16
C LEU A 368 7.74 -30.74 -17.20
N ARG A 369 8.35 -31.73 -17.87
CA ARG A 369 9.35 -31.46 -18.90
C ARG A 369 8.73 -30.77 -20.13
N THR A 370 7.48 -31.09 -20.47
CA THR A 370 6.74 -30.40 -21.53
C THR A 370 6.53 -28.92 -21.17
N LEU A 371 6.12 -28.64 -19.93
CA LEU A 371 5.97 -27.27 -19.45
C LEU A 371 7.27 -26.46 -19.51
N GLU A 372 8.41 -27.10 -19.15
CA GLU A 372 9.73 -26.46 -19.26
C GLU A 372 10.06 -26.09 -20.70
N LEU A 373 9.90 -27.00 -21.65
CA LEU A 373 10.19 -26.75 -23.06
C LEU A 373 9.27 -25.70 -23.67
N LEU A 374 7.97 -25.72 -23.34
CA LEU A 374 7.00 -24.72 -23.79
C LEU A 374 7.31 -23.34 -23.23
N THR A 375 7.79 -23.29 -22.01
CA THR A 375 8.19 -22.06 -21.33
C THR A 375 9.43 -21.44 -21.97
N GLN A 376 10.45 -22.26 -22.24
CA GLN A 376 11.70 -21.81 -22.88
C GLN A 376 11.53 -21.33 -24.31
N ARG A 377 10.48 -21.78 -25.01
CA ARG A 377 10.24 -21.54 -26.45
C ARG A 377 8.92 -20.83 -26.73
N HIS A 378 8.35 -20.14 -25.77
CA HIS A 378 7.03 -19.52 -25.93
C HIS A 378 6.98 -18.41 -27.00
N ASP A 379 8.08 -17.76 -27.27
CA ASP A 379 8.31 -16.73 -28.29
C ASP A 379 8.45 -17.31 -29.72
N GLN A 380 8.73 -18.62 -29.86
CA GLN A 380 8.97 -19.28 -31.11
C GLN A 380 7.75 -20.08 -31.60
N THR A 381 7.73 -20.43 -32.88
CA THR A 381 6.73 -21.36 -33.40
C THR A 381 7.00 -22.74 -32.79
N VAL A 382 6.10 -23.19 -31.93
CA VAL A 382 6.19 -24.47 -31.24
C VAL A 382 5.36 -25.52 -31.97
N TYR A 383 5.99 -26.58 -32.42
CA TYR A 383 5.32 -27.77 -32.96
C TYR A 383 5.27 -28.89 -31.90
N VAL A 384 4.08 -29.40 -31.62
CA VAL A 384 3.87 -30.46 -30.63
C VAL A 384 4.69 -31.70 -30.98
N SER A 385 4.79 -32.02 -32.28
CA SER A 385 5.61 -33.13 -32.80
C SER A 385 7.09 -32.98 -32.46
N ALA A 386 7.65 -31.79 -32.53
CA ALA A 386 9.05 -31.55 -32.17
C ALA A 386 9.31 -31.78 -30.68
N ILE A 387 8.40 -31.33 -29.82
CA ILE A 387 8.49 -31.59 -28.38
C ILE A 387 8.30 -33.06 -28.07
N ALA A 388 7.32 -33.71 -28.69
CA ALA A 388 7.08 -35.13 -28.50
C ALA A 388 8.30 -35.99 -28.91
N ALA A 389 8.92 -35.66 -30.04
CA ALA A 389 10.13 -36.32 -30.51
C ALA A 389 11.31 -36.12 -29.53
N GLU A 390 11.49 -34.89 -29.00
CA GLU A 390 12.53 -34.59 -28.00
C GLU A 390 12.32 -35.34 -26.68
N LEU A 391 11.05 -35.56 -26.29
CA LEU A 391 10.68 -36.29 -25.09
C LEU A 391 10.58 -37.83 -25.30
N GLY A 392 10.79 -38.31 -26.53
CA GLY A 392 10.74 -39.74 -26.86
C GLY A 392 9.35 -40.36 -26.79
N VAL A 393 8.29 -39.54 -27.03
CA VAL A 393 6.89 -39.98 -26.99
C VAL A 393 6.15 -39.63 -28.29
N THR A 394 4.96 -40.21 -28.48
CA THR A 394 4.11 -39.83 -29.60
C THR A 394 3.32 -38.56 -29.30
N ASP A 395 3.00 -37.76 -30.34
CA ASP A 395 2.17 -36.54 -30.25
C ASP A 395 0.86 -36.77 -29.51
N SER A 396 0.23 -37.92 -29.82
CA SER A 396 -1.06 -38.29 -29.22
C SER A 396 -0.92 -38.60 -27.71
N HIS A 397 0.17 -39.27 -27.32
CA HIS A 397 0.43 -39.55 -25.90
C HIS A 397 0.73 -38.26 -25.14
N LEU A 398 1.59 -37.40 -25.69
CA LEU A 398 1.92 -36.12 -25.11
C LEU A 398 0.68 -35.26 -24.93
N SER A 399 -0.10 -35.07 -26.00
CA SER A 399 -1.30 -34.24 -25.98
C SER A 399 -2.36 -34.77 -25.01
N ARG A 400 -2.56 -36.08 -24.94
CA ARG A 400 -3.50 -36.72 -24.01
C ARG A 400 -3.07 -36.53 -22.56
N SER A 401 -1.82 -36.85 -22.25
CA SER A 401 -1.26 -36.73 -20.88
C SER A 401 -1.29 -35.29 -20.39
N PHE A 402 -0.94 -34.32 -21.25
CA PHE A 402 -0.96 -32.92 -20.95
C PHE A 402 -2.40 -32.43 -20.64
N LYS A 403 -3.35 -32.77 -21.54
CA LYS A 403 -4.75 -32.38 -21.36
C LYS A 403 -5.40 -33.07 -20.16
N GLN A 404 -5.05 -34.32 -19.88
CA GLN A 404 -5.60 -35.05 -18.72
C GLN A 404 -5.15 -34.42 -17.38
N GLN A 405 -3.90 -33.96 -17.28
CA GLN A 405 -3.33 -33.43 -16.04
C GLN A 405 -3.58 -31.91 -15.84
N LEU A 406 -3.60 -31.15 -16.92
CA LEU A 406 -3.81 -29.68 -16.85
C LEU A 406 -5.22 -29.24 -17.25
N GLY A 407 -6.05 -30.12 -17.79
CA GLY A 407 -7.41 -29.79 -18.22
C GLY A 407 -7.50 -29.06 -19.56
N ILE A 408 -6.40 -28.54 -20.11
CA ILE A 408 -6.32 -27.79 -21.38
C ILE A 408 -5.31 -28.42 -22.33
N GLY A 409 -5.45 -28.14 -23.63
CA GLY A 409 -4.51 -28.61 -24.65
C GLY A 409 -3.23 -27.75 -24.70
N ILE A 410 -2.15 -28.31 -25.26
CA ILE A 410 -0.87 -27.63 -25.43
C ILE A 410 -1.00 -26.33 -26.22
N ALA A 411 -1.76 -26.29 -27.30
CA ALA A 411 -1.99 -25.09 -28.10
C ALA A 411 -2.74 -23.99 -27.32
N GLU A 412 -3.68 -24.37 -26.47
CA GLU A 412 -4.41 -23.46 -25.60
C GLU A 412 -3.50 -22.91 -24.50
N TYR A 413 -2.66 -23.76 -23.91
CA TYR A 413 -1.64 -23.35 -22.93
C TYR A 413 -0.67 -22.33 -23.52
N ILE A 414 -0.09 -22.59 -24.69
CA ILE A 414 0.83 -21.66 -25.38
C ILE A 414 0.14 -20.32 -25.65
N ARG A 415 -1.14 -20.34 -26.05
CA ARG A 415 -1.92 -19.14 -26.29
C ARG A 415 -2.04 -18.28 -25.02
N TYR A 416 -2.38 -18.89 -23.89
CA TYR A 416 -2.44 -18.15 -22.61
C TYR A 416 -1.07 -17.56 -22.25
N VAL A 417 -0.01 -18.38 -22.27
CA VAL A 417 1.35 -17.93 -21.95
C VAL A 417 1.75 -16.72 -22.79
N ARG A 418 1.56 -16.78 -24.10
CA ARG A 418 1.90 -15.69 -25.03
C ARG A 418 1.10 -14.41 -24.76
N VAL A 419 -0.20 -14.52 -24.54
CA VAL A 419 -1.06 -13.36 -24.26
C VAL A 419 -0.68 -12.72 -22.94
N TYR A 420 -0.48 -13.50 -21.87
CA TYR A 420 -0.12 -12.95 -20.58
C TYR A 420 1.32 -12.38 -20.56
N ALA A 421 2.26 -13.00 -21.25
CA ALA A 421 3.60 -12.45 -21.43
C ALA A 421 3.58 -11.11 -22.22
N ALA A 422 2.77 -11.03 -23.28
CA ALA A 422 2.55 -9.79 -24.03
C ALA A 422 1.87 -8.72 -23.19
N ALA A 423 0.89 -9.08 -22.36
CA ALA A 423 0.22 -8.16 -21.45
C ALA A 423 1.19 -7.59 -20.39
N ALA A 424 2.09 -8.43 -19.88
CA ALA A 424 3.13 -8.02 -18.95
C ALA A 424 4.15 -7.06 -19.60
N GLU A 425 4.57 -7.33 -20.84
CA GLU A 425 5.46 -6.42 -21.58
C GLU A 425 4.79 -5.08 -21.88
N LEU A 426 3.52 -5.07 -22.26
CA LEU A 426 2.75 -3.84 -22.46
C LEU A 426 2.64 -2.97 -21.20
N CYS A 427 2.69 -3.55 -20.00
CA CYS A 427 2.70 -2.79 -18.73
C CYS A 427 3.99 -1.98 -18.53
N THR A 428 5.09 -2.27 -19.23
CA THR A 428 6.33 -1.49 -19.14
C THR A 428 6.22 -0.13 -19.83
N GLY A 429 5.25 0.05 -20.74
CA GLY A 429 4.91 1.32 -21.39
C GLY A 429 5.79 1.74 -22.57
N ASP A 430 6.87 1.02 -22.85
CA ASP A 430 7.89 1.44 -23.81
C ASP A 430 7.76 0.81 -25.22
N ALA A 431 6.92 -0.21 -25.38
CA ALA A 431 6.85 -1.00 -26.60
C ALA A 431 5.54 -0.76 -27.40
N ARG A 432 5.66 -0.77 -28.73
CA ARG A 432 4.49 -0.71 -29.62
C ARG A 432 3.76 -2.05 -29.64
N ILE A 433 2.44 -2.01 -29.68
CA ILE A 433 1.57 -3.21 -29.67
C ILE A 433 1.98 -4.22 -30.77
N ARG A 434 2.39 -3.73 -31.93
CA ARG A 434 2.83 -4.55 -33.04
C ARG A 434 4.13 -5.32 -32.71
N ASP A 435 5.08 -4.62 -32.15
CA ASP A 435 6.41 -5.17 -31.83
C ASP A 435 6.27 -6.22 -30.71
N VAL A 436 5.44 -5.94 -29.71
CA VAL A 436 5.07 -6.91 -28.65
C VAL A 436 4.40 -8.15 -29.23
N ALA A 437 3.45 -8.00 -30.18
CA ALA A 437 2.80 -9.12 -30.81
C ALA A 437 3.81 -10.03 -31.55
N GLU A 438 4.72 -9.43 -32.32
CA GLU A 438 5.79 -10.17 -33.02
C GLU A 438 6.75 -10.86 -32.03
N HIS A 439 7.16 -10.17 -30.98
CA HIS A 439 8.05 -10.69 -29.94
C HIS A 439 7.45 -11.93 -29.26
N HIS A 440 6.15 -11.96 -29.03
CA HIS A 440 5.47 -13.10 -28.42
C HIS A 440 4.90 -14.12 -29.44
N GLY A 441 5.45 -14.14 -30.65
CA GLY A 441 5.18 -15.17 -31.66
C GLY A 441 3.82 -15.07 -32.35
N PHE A 442 3.24 -13.85 -32.44
CA PHE A 442 2.06 -13.59 -33.23
C PHE A 442 2.48 -12.95 -34.56
N SER A 443 2.26 -13.64 -35.65
CA SER A 443 2.59 -13.18 -37.00
C SER A 443 1.63 -12.10 -37.53
N ASP A 444 0.44 -11.98 -36.95
CA ASP A 444 -0.59 -11.01 -37.34
C ASP A 444 -1.11 -10.24 -36.11
N SER A 445 -0.95 -8.92 -36.15
CA SER A 445 -1.40 -7.99 -35.10
C SER A 445 -2.92 -7.96 -34.90
N LYS A 446 -3.72 -8.20 -35.98
CA LYS A 446 -5.18 -8.30 -35.88
C LYS A 446 -5.57 -9.59 -35.15
N TYR A 447 -4.93 -10.69 -35.51
CA TYR A 447 -5.13 -11.96 -34.81
C TYR A 447 -4.71 -11.87 -33.34
N PHE A 448 -3.55 -11.25 -33.06
CA PHE A 448 -3.11 -10.96 -31.70
C PHE A 448 -4.18 -10.20 -30.92
N SER A 449 -4.68 -9.07 -31.44
CA SER A 449 -5.69 -8.25 -30.78
C SER A 449 -6.97 -9.03 -30.49
N LYS A 450 -7.40 -9.89 -31.41
CA LYS A 450 -8.57 -10.76 -31.21
C LYS A 450 -8.35 -11.77 -30.10
N VAL A 451 -7.20 -12.45 -30.10
CA VAL A 451 -6.86 -13.46 -29.10
C VAL A 451 -6.65 -12.82 -27.73
N PHE A 452 -5.97 -11.68 -27.69
CA PHE A 452 -5.77 -10.88 -26.49
C PHE A 452 -7.11 -10.50 -25.83
N HIS A 453 -8.05 -10.00 -26.64
CA HIS A 453 -9.40 -9.69 -26.16
C HIS A 453 -10.16 -10.94 -25.69
N GLN A 454 -10.02 -12.08 -26.38
CA GLN A 454 -10.65 -13.34 -25.95
C GLN A 454 -10.14 -13.85 -24.61
N VAL A 455 -8.86 -13.63 -24.30
CA VAL A 455 -8.22 -14.13 -23.07
C VAL A 455 -8.41 -13.15 -21.90
N LEU A 456 -8.23 -11.85 -22.13
CA LEU A 456 -8.19 -10.83 -21.09
C LEU A 456 -9.45 -9.95 -21.03
N GLY A 457 -10.37 -10.08 -21.97
CA GLY A 457 -11.60 -9.29 -22.03
C GLY A 457 -11.41 -7.83 -22.51
N LEU A 458 -10.15 -7.41 -22.76
CA LEU A 458 -9.78 -6.07 -23.24
C LEU A 458 -8.91 -6.17 -24.48
N THR A 459 -8.99 -5.17 -25.38
CA THR A 459 -8.03 -5.06 -26.48
C THR A 459 -6.65 -4.59 -25.93
N PRO A 460 -5.52 -4.84 -26.65
CA PRO A 460 -4.22 -4.36 -26.25
C PRO A 460 -4.16 -2.83 -26.01
N SER A 461 -4.88 -2.04 -26.81
CA SER A 461 -4.95 -0.58 -26.65
C SER A 461 -5.74 -0.18 -25.40
N GLN A 462 -6.86 -0.85 -25.11
CA GLN A 462 -7.62 -0.64 -23.87
C GLN A 462 -6.81 -1.06 -22.63
N TRP A 463 -6.02 -2.13 -22.78
CA TRP A 463 -5.13 -2.61 -21.74
C TRP A 463 -4.08 -1.56 -21.38
N LEU A 464 -3.36 -1.02 -22.36
CA LEU A 464 -2.41 0.07 -22.18
C LEU A 464 -3.05 1.30 -21.53
N GLN A 465 -4.22 1.73 -22.01
CA GLN A 465 -4.91 2.89 -21.47
C GLN A 465 -5.31 2.71 -20.01
N ARG A 466 -5.78 1.52 -19.64
CA ARG A 466 -6.16 1.19 -18.25
C ARG A 466 -4.94 1.24 -17.30
N HIS A 467 -3.81 0.70 -17.74
CA HIS A 467 -2.59 0.67 -16.92
C HIS A 467 -1.87 2.03 -16.88
N ALA A 468 -1.92 2.81 -17.95
CA ALA A 468 -1.43 4.19 -17.97
C ALA A 468 -2.23 5.10 -17.02
N GLN A 469 -3.56 4.95 -16.98
CA GLN A 469 -4.43 5.70 -16.05
C GLN A 469 -4.22 5.29 -14.59
N SER A 470 -3.98 4.00 -14.32
CA SER A 470 -3.64 3.53 -12.97
C SER A 470 -2.28 4.06 -12.51
N GLY A 471 -1.31 4.24 -13.41
CA GLY A 471 -0.03 4.90 -13.13
C GLY A 471 -0.19 6.38 -12.81
N ALA A 472 -0.96 7.11 -13.63
CA ALA A 472 -1.21 8.55 -13.44
C ALA A 472 -2.08 8.86 -12.21
N ALA A 473 -3.08 8.03 -11.90
CA ALA A 473 -3.91 8.20 -10.70
C ALA A 473 -3.12 7.90 -9.40
N GLN A 474 -2.05 7.12 -9.48
CA GLN A 474 -1.16 6.83 -8.35
C GLN A 474 0.02 7.82 -8.25
N GLU A 475 0.36 8.56 -9.31
CA GLU A 475 1.27 9.72 -9.23
C GLU A 475 0.64 10.93 -8.52
N VAL A 476 -0.68 11.04 -8.50
CA VAL A 476 -1.43 12.04 -7.72
C VAL A 476 -1.56 11.62 -6.24
N LEU A 477 -1.26 10.37 -5.91
CA LEU A 477 -1.29 9.79 -4.56
C LEU A 477 0.13 9.52 -4.00
N ALA A 478 1.19 9.94 -4.66
CA ALA A 478 2.56 10.03 -4.19
C ALA A 478 2.92 11.50 -3.93
#